data_674acf588a838a4a49a9d4c7866473d6
#
_entry.id   674acf588a838a4a49a9d4c7866473d6
#
_cell.length_a   1.000
_cell.length_b   1.000
_cell.length_c   1.000
_cell.angle_alpha   90.00
_cell.angle_beta   90.00
_cell.angle_gamma   90.00
#
_symmetry.space_group_name_H-M   'P 1'
#
loop_
_entity.id
_entity.type
_entity.pdbx_description
1 polymer ?
#
loop_
_entity_poly.entity_id
_entity_poly.type
_entity_poly.pdbx_seq_one_letter_code
_entity_poly.pdbx_strand_id
1 'polypeptide(L)'
;PKYKKPNPYWCDAIDFAIESALRLNEQLTLTWSNISIEKKVMTILAKHTKTGVQRVVPLTPRALEILRKIPRAIDGRVFPMSINNFNRGWRAICKNAGITNLHWHDLRRESICRLFESGLGPSEVQMFSGHKTISLMIKTYTAHNPETVAKKLNA
;
A
#
# COMPACT_ATOMS: atom_id res chain seq x y z
N PRO A 1 -5.35 -19.55 -29.22
CA PRO A 1 -5.57 -18.59 -28.14
C PRO A 1 -4.25 -17.85 -27.88
N LYS A 2 -4.21 -16.55 -28.20
CA LYS A 2 -3.03 -15.73 -27.88
C LYS A 2 -2.93 -15.62 -26.36
N TYR A 3 -2.05 -16.39 -25.75
CA TYR A 3 -1.66 -16.21 -24.36
C TYR A 3 -1.12 -14.78 -24.21
N LYS A 4 -1.94 -13.86 -23.71
CA LYS A 4 -1.44 -12.57 -23.26
C LYS A 4 -0.50 -12.87 -22.09
N LYS A 5 0.79 -12.54 -22.24
CA LYS A 5 1.73 -12.60 -21.14
C LYS A 5 1.11 -11.91 -19.92
N PRO A 6 1.18 -12.52 -18.72
CA PRO A 6 0.67 -11.87 -17.52
C PRO A 6 1.35 -10.51 -17.38
N ASN A 7 0.59 -9.50 -16.95
CA ASN A 7 1.14 -8.17 -16.72
C ASN A 7 2.25 -8.29 -15.65
N PRO A 8 3.50 -7.91 -15.94
CA PRO A 8 4.66 -8.14 -15.06
C PRO A 8 4.59 -7.35 -13.75
N TYR A 9 3.70 -6.38 -13.66
CA TYR A 9 3.59 -5.52 -12.46
C TYR A 9 2.75 -6.10 -11.33
N TRP A 10 2.04 -7.25 -11.52
CA TRP A 10 1.06 -7.71 -10.53
C TRP A 10 1.67 -8.09 -9.19
N CYS A 11 2.72 -8.90 -9.18
CA CYS A 11 3.36 -9.31 -7.93
C CYS A 11 3.91 -8.10 -7.17
N ASP A 12 4.61 -7.23 -7.89
CA ASP A 12 5.18 -6.01 -7.30
C ASP A 12 4.10 -5.02 -6.84
N ALA A 13 2.95 -4.95 -7.53
CA ALA A 13 1.83 -4.10 -7.11
C ALA A 13 1.16 -4.61 -5.83
N ILE A 14 1.02 -5.92 -5.66
CA ILE A 14 0.46 -6.53 -4.46
C ILE A 14 1.40 -6.31 -3.27
N ASP A 15 2.68 -6.66 -3.43
CA ASP A 15 3.69 -6.46 -2.40
C ASP A 15 3.79 -4.98 -2.00
N PHE A 16 3.80 -4.07 -2.98
CA PHE A 16 3.88 -2.63 -2.73
C PHE A 16 2.64 -2.08 -2.00
N ALA A 17 1.44 -2.64 -2.26
CA ALA A 17 0.23 -2.27 -1.54
C ALA A 17 0.33 -2.60 -0.05
N ILE A 18 0.89 -3.77 0.28
CA ILE A 18 1.10 -4.22 1.66
C ILE A 18 2.18 -3.38 2.35
N GLU A 19 3.20 -2.92 1.62
CA GLU A 19 4.31 -2.14 2.17
C GLU A 19 4.00 -0.65 2.35
N SER A 20 3.06 -0.10 1.57
CA SER A 20 2.84 1.34 1.47
C SER A 20 1.56 1.85 2.11
N ALA A 21 0.62 0.99 2.41
CA ALA A 21 -0.73 1.33 2.87
C ALA A 21 -1.48 2.33 1.96
N LEU A 22 -1.10 2.46 0.69
CA LEU A 22 -1.75 3.37 -0.25
C LEU A 22 -3.17 2.89 -0.61
N ARG A 23 -4.03 3.85 -0.93
CA ARG A 23 -5.29 3.53 -1.61
C ARG A 23 -5.01 3.15 -3.05
N LEU A 24 -5.87 2.32 -3.64
CA LEU A 24 -5.70 1.87 -5.03
C LEU A 24 -5.44 3.02 -6.01
N ASN A 25 -6.26 4.08 -5.95
CA ASN A 25 -6.08 5.22 -6.84
C ASN A 25 -4.75 5.94 -6.62
N GLU A 26 -4.31 6.07 -5.36
CA GLU A 26 -3.02 6.66 -5.03
C GLU A 26 -1.86 5.85 -5.63
N GLN A 27 -1.96 4.52 -5.55
CA GLN A 27 -0.94 3.61 -6.11
C GLN A 27 -0.92 3.64 -7.64
N LEU A 28 -2.08 3.59 -8.31
CA LEU A 28 -2.14 3.58 -9.78
C LEU A 28 -1.81 4.93 -10.42
N THR A 29 -1.86 6.02 -9.66
CA THR A 29 -1.51 7.36 -10.12
C THR A 29 -0.12 7.80 -9.66
N LEU A 30 0.59 6.96 -8.90
CA LEU A 30 1.96 7.25 -8.45
C LEU A 30 2.92 7.29 -9.63
N THR A 31 3.70 8.35 -9.71
CA THR A 31 4.71 8.57 -10.75
C THR A 31 6.11 8.57 -10.16
N TRP A 32 7.09 8.25 -10.97
CA TRP A 32 8.51 8.27 -10.58
C TRP A 32 8.98 9.64 -10.12
N SER A 33 8.42 10.73 -10.67
CA SER A 33 8.72 12.10 -10.26
C SER A 33 8.31 12.41 -8.81
N ASN A 34 7.42 11.61 -8.23
CA ASN A 34 6.97 11.76 -6.84
C ASN A 34 7.72 10.87 -5.86
N ILE A 35 8.78 10.17 -6.30
CA ILE A 35 9.56 9.25 -5.47
C ILE A 35 10.99 9.76 -5.33
N SER A 36 11.48 9.83 -4.10
CA SER A 36 12.89 10.03 -3.80
C SER A 36 13.45 8.75 -3.17
N ILE A 37 14.21 7.99 -3.96
CA ILE A 37 14.89 6.77 -3.47
C ILE A 37 15.97 7.15 -2.46
N GLU A 38 16.67 8.26 -2.67
CA GLU A 38 17.71 8.75 -1.77
C GLU A 38 17.15 9.10 -0.38
N LYS A 39 16.05 9.88 -0.35
CA LYS A 39 15.35 10.26 0.89
C LYS A 39 14.46 9.16 1.45
N LYS A 40 14.26 8.06 0.71
CA LYS A 40 13.39 6.94 1.05
C LYS A 40 11.94 7.37 1.34
N VAL A 41 11.42 8.26 0.51
CA VAL A 41 10.05 8.79 0.64
C VAL A 41 9.36 8.89 -0.72
N MET A 42 8.03 8.91 -0.68
CA MET A 42 7.18 9.24 -1.83
C MET A 42 6.16 10.30 -1.43
N THR A 43 5.79 11.14 -2.40
CA THR A 43 4.80 12.21 -2.21
C THR A 43 3.48 11.80 -2.87
N ILE A 44 2.41 11.76 -2.10
CA ILE A 44 1.05 11.51 -2.60
C ILE A 44 0.37 12.86 -2.79
N LEU A 45 0.13 13.23 -4.03
CA LEU A 45 -0.41 14.54 -4.39
C LEU A 45 -1.87 14.68 -3.95
N ALA A 46 -2.27 15.87 -3.51
CA ALA A 46 -3.61 16.18 -3.03
C ALA A 46 -4.73 15.72 -3.99
N LYS A 47 -4.54 15.96 -5.30
CA LYS A 47 -5.51 15.56 -6.36
C LYS A 47 -5.79 14.06 -6.45
N HIS A 48 -4.93 13.21 -5.89
CA HIS A 48 -5.07 11.76 -5.91
C HIS A 48 -5.56 11.19 -4.59
N THR A 49 -5.64 12.01 -3.55
CA THR A 49 -6.11 11.61 -2.22
C THR A 49 -7.61 11.84 -2.04
N LYS A 50 -8.28 10.96 -1.30
CA LYS A 50 -9.70 11.15 -0.94
C LYS A 50 -9.92 12.38 -0.04
N THR A 51 -8.89 12.79 0.70
CA THR A 51 -8.97 13.89 1.66
C THR A 51 -8.62 15.25 1.08
N GLY A 52 -8.11 15.29 -0.17
CA GLY A 52 -7.62 16.53 -0.79
C GLY A 52 -6.33 17.08 -0.15
N VAL A 53 -5.64 16.30 0.67
CA VAL A 53 -4.43 16.71 1.38
C VAL A 53 -3.23 15.93 0.85
N GLN A 54 -2.19 16.66 0.44
CA GLN A 54 -0.91 16.07 0.07
C GLN A 54 -0.22 15.50 1.31
N ARG A 55 0.49 14.38 1.15
CA ARG A 55 1.32 13.83 2.22
C ARG A 55 2.60 13.21 1.69
N VAL A 56 3.61 13.16 2.54
CA VAL A 56 4.85 12.43 2.30
C VAL A 56 4.79 11.12 3.07
N VAL A 57 5.05 10.02 2.38
CA VAL A 57 4.96 8.65 2.90
C VAL A 57 6.37 8.04 2.92
N PRO A 58 6.86 7.54 4.05
CA PRO A 58 8.11 6.81 4.10
C PRO A 58 8.05 5.52 3.27
N LEU A 59 9.18 5.09 2.73
CA LEU A 59 9.32 3.83 2.01
C LEU A 59 10.00 2.79 2.91
N THR A 60 9.34 1.65 3.08
CA THR A 60 9.93 0.51 3.77
C THR A 60 11.11 -0.06 2.96
N PRO A 61 12.04 -0.80 3.58
CA PRO A 61 13.12 -1.47 2.86
C PRO A 61 12.59 -2.33 1.69
N ARG A 62 11.50 -3.05 1.91
CA ARG A 62 10.89 -3.89 0.86
C ARG A 62 10.27 -3.06 -0.26
N ALA A 63 9.61 -1.95 0.06
CA ALA A 63 9.10 -1.02 -0.96
C ALA A 63 10.23 -0.46 -1.84
N LEU A 64 11.38 -0.14 -1.24
CA LEU A 64 12.57 0.31 -1.97
C LEU A 64 13.14 -0.76 -2.90
N GLU A 65 13.19 -2.02 -2.47
CA GLU A 65 13.62 -3.14 -3.31
C GLU A 65 12.70 -3.30 -4.54
N ILE A 66 11.38 -3.24 -4.34
CA ILE A 66 10.40 -3.29 -5.41
C ILE A 66 10.63 -2.16 -6.41
N LEU A 67 10.75 -0.93 -5.93
CA LEU A 67 10.96 0.25 -6.77
C LEU A 67 12.27 0.21 -7.57
N ARG A 68 13.31 -0.44 -7.05
CA ARG A 68 14.59 -0.56 -7.75
C ARG A 68 14.57 -1.56 -8.90
N LYS A 69 13.74 -2.60 -8.81
CA LYS A 69 13.67 -3.68 -9.80
C LYS A 69 12.55 -3.53 -10.83
N ILE A 70 11.49 -2.78 -10.49
CA ILE A 70 10.33 -2.63 -11.36
C ILE A 70 10.68 -1.85 -12.64
N PRO A 71 10.27 -2.32 -13.85
CA PRO A 71 10.54 -1.63 -15.08
C PRO A 71 9.87 -0.24 -15.11
N ARG A 72 10.57 0.76 -15.62
CA ARG A 72 10.01 2.11 -15.78
C ARG A 72 9.10 2.15 -17.00
N ALA A 73 7.84 2.53 -16.79
CA ALA A 73 6.90 2.74 -17.87
C ALA A 73 7.15 4.08 -18.59
N ILE A 74 6.81 4.13 -19.90
CA ILE A 74 7.00 5.32 -20.74
C ILE A 74 6.14 6.50 -20.24
N ASP A 75 4.96 6.21 -19.67
CA ASP A 75 4.05 7.24 -19.15
C ASP A 75 4.46 7.79 -17.77
N GLY A 76 5.61 7.37 -17.26
CA GLY A 76 6.17 7.81 -15.98
C GLY A 76 5.48 7.26 -14.74
N ARG A 77 4.44 6.44 -14.87
CA ARG A 77 3.79 5.77 -13.73
C ARG A 77 4.61 4.60 -13.24
N VAL A 78 4.55 4.35 -11.93
CA VAL A 78 5.18 3.18 -11.30
C VAL A 78 4.42 1.90 -11.66
N PHE A 79 3.08 1.96 -11.60
CA PHE A 79 2.18 0.86 -11.94
C PHE A 79 1.26 1.26 -13.08
N PRO A 80 1.64 1.06 -14.36
CA PRO A 80 0.92 1.58 -15.52
C PRO A 80 -0.31 0.72 -15.86
N MET A 81 -1.26 0.67 -14.94
CA MET A 81 -2.53 -0.04 -15.11
C MET A 81 -3.70 0.94 -15.04
N SER A 82 -4.71 0.75 -15.89
CA SER A 82 -5.98 1.47 -15.73
C SER A 82 -6.83 0.80 -14.65
N ILE A 83 -7.69 1.57 -14.00
CA ILE A 83 -8.57 1.05 -12.94
C ILE A 83 -9.44 -0.14 -13.42
N ASN A 84 -9.95 -0.07 -14.65
CA ASN A 84 -10.77 -1.14 -15.21
C ASN A 84 -9.97 -2.43 -15.45
N ASN A 85 -8.76 -2.31 -16.00
CA ASN A 85 -7.86 -3.45 -16.21
C ASN A 85 -7.42 -4.03 -14.86
N PHE A 86 -7.16 -3.16 -13.89
CA PHE A 86 -6.81 -3.55 -12.55
C PHE A 86 -7.93 -4.38 -11.89
N ASN A 87 -9.16 -3.85 -11.83
CA ASN A 87 -10.28 -4.54 -11.20
C ASN A 87 -10.57 -5.90 -11.83
N ARG A 88 -10.46 -6.00 -13.16
CA ARG A 88 -10.64 -7.27 -13.89
C ARG A 88 -9.51 -8.25 -13.55
N GLY A 89 -8.26 -7.78 -13.57
CA GLY A 89 -7.09 -8.61 -13.27
C GLY A 89 -7.08 -9.10 -11.82
N TRP A 90 -7.41 -8.23 -10.85
CA TRP A 90 -7.51 -8.61 -9.44
C TRP A 90 -8.51 -9.74 -9.21
N ARG A 91 -9.73 -9.62 -9.78
CA ARG A 91 -10.74 -10.69 -9.70
C ARG A 91 -10.24 -12.00 -10.30
N ALA A 92 -9.54 -11.93 -11.43
CA ALA A 92 -8.98 -13.12 -12.07
C ALA A 92 -7.88 -13.77 -11.21
N ILE A 93 -7.02 -12.98 -10.60
CA ILE A 93 -5.96 -13.46 -9.68
C ILE A 93 -6.59 -14.17 -8.48
N CYS A 94 -7.54 -13.53 -7.80
CA CYS A 94 -8.23 -14.14 -6.65
C CYS A 94 -8.94 -15.44 -7.05
N LYS A 95 -9.67 -15.43 -8.16
CA LYS A 95 -10.36 -16.63 -8.67
C LYS A 95 -9.38 -17.78 -8.96
N ASN A 96 -8.28 -17.50 -9.64
CA ASN A 96 -7.27 -18.51 -9.99
C ASN A 96 -6.55 -19.07 -8.75
N ALA A 97 -6.40 -18.25 -7.71
CA ALA A 97 -5.83 -18.66 -6.42
C ALA A 97 -6.83 -19.34 -5.49
N GLY A 98 -8.11 -19.49 -5.89
CA GLY A 98 -9.15 -20.04 -5.04
C GLY A 98 -9.50 -19.15 -3.83
N ILE A 99 -9.15 -17.86 -3.88
CA ILE A 99 -9.39 -16.92 -2.80
C ILE A 99 -10.75 -16.25 -3.01
N THR A 100 -11.61 -16.37 -2.00
CA THR A 100 -12.92 -15.70 -1.94
C THR A 100 -12.87 -14.56 -0.92
N ASN A 101 -13.68 -13.53 -1.14
CA ASN A 101 -13.88 -12.42 -0.19
C ASN A 101 -12.62 -11.58 0.13
N LEU A 102 -11.60 -11.61 -0.71
CA LEU A 102 -10.44 -10.72 -0.60
C LEU A 102 -10.62 -9.50 -1.50
N HIS A 103 -10.69 -8.32 -0.89
CA HIS A 103 -10.73 -7.06 -1.59
C HIS A 103 -9.36 -6.40 -1.60
N TRP A 104 -9.06 -5.59 -2.62
CA TRP A 104 -7.78 -4.86 -2.65
C TRP A 104 -7.56 -3.99 -1.42
N HIS A 105 -8.63 -3.41 -0.88
CA HIS A 105 -8.56 -2.60 0.32
C HIS A 105 -8.10 -3.37 1.57
N ASP A 106 -8.25 -4.68 1.58
CA ASP A 106 -7.79 -5.52 2.70
C ASP A 106 -6.26 -5.57 2.78
N LEU A 107 -5.55 -5.44 1.64
CA LEU A 107 -4.09 -5.32 1.63
C LEU A 107 -3.61 -4.06 2.37
N ARG A 108 -4.35 -2.97 2.23
CA ARG A 108 -4.07 -1.75 2.99
C ARG A 108 -4.36 -1.92 4.49
N ARG A 109 -5.41 -2.67 4.84
CA ARG A 109 -5.68 -3.00 6.25
C ARG A 109 -4.55 -3.82 6.84
N GLU A 110 -4.11 -4.84 6.12
CA GLU A 110 -2.94 -5.66 6.49
C GLU A 110 -1.69 -4.82 6.68
N SER A 111 -1.40 -3.91 5.73
CA SER A 111 -0.27 -2.97 5.83
C SER A 111 -0.30 -2.16 7.14
N ILE A 112 -1.46 -1.59 7.47
CA ILE A 112 -1.61 -0.78 8.69
C ILE A 112 -1.40 -1.63 9.95
N CYS A 113 -1.93 -2.86 9.98
CA CYS A 113 -1.70 -3.78 11.09
C CYS A 113 -0.20 -4.07 11.26
N ARG A 114 0.51 -4.41 10.18
CA ARG A 114 1.96 -4.67 10.20
C ARG A 114 2.78 -3.46 10.68
N LEU A 115 2.40 -2.26 10.27
CA LEU A 115 3.06 -1.03 10.75
C LEU A 115 2.92 -0.87 12.26
N PHE A 116 1.74 -1.13 12.83
CA PHE A 116 1.55 -1.14 14.29
C PHE A 116 2.33 -2.27 14.97
N GLU A 117 2.33 -3.46 14.39
CA GLU A 117 3.06 -4.63 14.91
C GLU A 117 4.58 -4.40 14.90
N SER A 118 5.08 -3.62 13.94
CA SER A 118 6.50 -3.22 13.87
C SER A 118 6.88 -2.16 14.92
N GLY A 119 5.91 -1.69 15.71
CA GLY A 119 6.13 -0.75 16.81
C GLY A 119 5.95 0.72 16.48
N LEU A 120 5.49 1.05 15.25
CA LEU A 120 5.20 2.44 14.91
C LEU A 120 3.98 2.97 15.69
N GLY A 121 4.09 4.21 16.16
CA GLY A 121 3.00 4.90 16.83
C GLY A 121 1.89 5.37 15.87
N PRO A 122 0.70 5.70 16.41
CA PRO A 122 -0.46 6.09 15.58
C PRO A 122 -0.20 7.26 14.62
N SER A 123 0.57 8.25 15.03
CA SER A 123 0.93 9.40 14.19
C SER A 123 1.86 9.00 13.03
N GLU A 124 2.78 8.06 13.26
CA GLU A 124 3.66 7.53 12.23
C GLU A 124 2.87 6.68 11.21
N VAL A 125 1.99 5.80 11.67
CA VAL A 125 1.10 5.01 10.81
C VAL A 125 0.15 5.91 10.02
N GLN A 126 -0.28 7.04 10.59
CA GLN A 126 -1.09 8.04 9.88
C GLN A 126 -0.36 8.63 8.66
N MET A 127 0.96 8.79 8.70
CA MET A 127 1.75 9.27 7.54
C MET A 127 1.60 8.32 6.35
N PHE A 128 1.61 7.00 6.58
CA PHE A 128 1.35 6.01 5.52
C PHE A 128 -0.10 6.05 5.05
N SER A 129 -1.02 5.93 5.98
CA SER A 129 -2.42 5.71 5.68
C SER A 129 -3.17 6.97 5.23
N GLY A 130 -2.79 8.16 5.68
CA GLY A 130 -3.49 9.41 5.40
C GLY A 130 -4.93 9.42 5.94
N HIS A 131 -5.17 8.81 7.10
CA HIS A 131 -6.44 8.95 7.80
C HIS A 131 -6.60 10.37 8.36
N LYS A 132 -7.81 10.93 8.28
CA LYS A 132 -8.08 12.28 8.81
C LYS A 132 -7.89 12.36 10.33
N THR A 133 -8.28 11.31 11.05
CA THR A 133 -8.19 11.26 12.51
C THR A 133 -7.50 9.98 12.96
N ILE A 134 -6.63 10.13 13.97
CA ILE A 134 -5.96 9.02 14.62
C ILE A 134 -6.98 8.11 15.33
N SER A 135 -8.01 8.68 15.94
CA SER A 135 -9.06 7.94 16.66
C SER A 135 -9.77 6.92 15.77
N LEU A 136 -10.11 7.30 14.52
CA LEU A 136 -10.74 6.39 13.57
C LEU A 136 -9.82 5.24 13.20
N MET A 137 -8.54 5.53 13.02
CA MET A 137 -7.53 4.53 12.69
C MET A 137 -7.31 3.54 13.85
N ILE A 138 -7.13 4.06 15.07
CA ILE A 138 -6.96 3.24 16.28
C ILE A 138 -8.17 2.32 16.45
N LYS A 139 -9.39 2.84 16.43
CA LYS A 139 -10.60 2.04 16.59
C LYS A 139 -10.72 0.90 15.56
N THR A 140 -10.22 1.12 14.35
CA THR A 140 -10.35 0.16 13.24
C THR A 140 -9.26 -0.91 13.25
N TYR A 141 -8.03 -0.57 13.67
CA TYR A 141 -6.85 -1.41 13.46
C TYR A 141 -6.13 -1.87 14.74
N THR A 142 -6.46 -1.29 15.89
CA THR A 142 -5.85 -1.70 17.16
C THR A 142 -6.89 -2.36 18.07
N ALA A 143 -7.17 -3.63 17.86
CA ALA A 143 -7.71 -4.45 18.95
C ALA A 143 -6.57 -4.71 19.92
N HIS A 144 -6.43 -3.87 20.95
CA HIS A 144 -5.44 -4.10 22.01
C HIS A 144 -5.81 -5.38 22.75
N ASN A 145 -5.04 -6.43 22.54
CA ASN A 145 -5.09 -7.61 23.39
C ASN A 145 -4.30 -7.29 24.68
N PRO A 146 -4.94 -7.30 25.86
CA PRO A 146 -4.28 -7.03 27.13
C PRO A 146 -3.02 -7.89 27.39
N GLU A 147 -3.02 -9.14 26.91
CA GLU A 147 -1.85 -10.02 27.03
C GLU A 147 -0.64 -9.53 26.23
N THR A 148 -0.88 -8.96 25.04
CA THR A 148 0.19 -8.38 24.21
C THR A 148 0.78 -7.14 24.89
N VAL A 149 -0.08 -6.32 25.52
CA VAL A 149 0.37 -5.16 26.29
C VAL A 149 1.16 -5.60 27.52
N ALA A 150 0.68 -6.60 28.24
CA ALA A 150 1.39 -7.16 29.40
C ALA A 150 2.79 -7.69 29.02
N LYS A 151 2.93 -8.39 27.89
CA LYS A 151 4.24 -8.84 27.39
C LYS A 151 5.19 -7.70 27.09
N LYS A 152 4.69 -6.59 26.52
CA LYS A 152 5.52 -5.40 26.26
C LYS A 152 6.01 -4.69 27.53
N LEU A 153 5.18 -4.73 28.60
CA LEU A 153 5.53 -4.11 29.89
C LEU A 153 6.54 -4.93 30.68
N ASN A 154 6.67 -6.22 30.38
CA ASN A 154 7.54 -7.16 31.10
C ASN A 154 8.71 -7.66 30.23
N ALA A 155 8.93 -7.06 29.07
CA ALA A 155 10.09 -7.30 28.23
C ALA A 155 11.20 -6.27 28.53
#